data_0db78558bc012fa9ee08501f5221e6c4
#
_entry.id   0db78558bc012fa9ee08501f5221e6c4
#
_cell.length_a   1.000
_cell.length_b   1.000
_cell.length_c   1.000
_cell.angle_alpha   90.00
_cell.angle_beta   90.00
_cell.angle_gamma   90.00
#
_symmetry.space_group_name_H-M   'P 1'
#
loop_
_entity.id
_entity.type
_entity.pdbx_description
1 polymer ?
#
loop_
_entity_poly.entity_id
_entity_poly.type
_entity_poly.pdbx_seq_one_letter_code
_entity_poly.pdbx_strand_id
1 'polypeptide(L)'
;MKILPLAPEPFMAPTDRDMLPSERRKFVRTHRTCVFGTARRADGPAMSIVYYVPTDGDELLVSTMRDRGKAKAVDRLGKVSLCVLDEGWPFSYLQVYCDASVDEDPDLVVDVMMAVAGRMSGEPLAENARPFVAAMAAEEHRVVLRCRPYATFAQPPRHLHRNDQEEAITHWVSASLPWDAPDATEVSA
;
A
#
# COMPACT_ATOMS: atom_id res chain seq x y z
N MET A 1 -7.29 12.82 10.89
CA MET A 1 -6.45 11.90 10.08
C MET A 1 -5.01 12.40 10.18
N LYS A 2 -4.11 11.56 10.61
CA LYS A 2 -2.68 11.88 10.74
C LYS A 2 -1.89 10.95 9.83
N ILE A 3 -0.98 11.50 9.05
CA ILE A 3 -0.02 10.75 8.25
C ILE A 3 0.96 10.05 9.19
N LEU A 4 1.18 8.75 8.99
CA LEU A 4 2.16 8.00 9.78
C LEU A 4 3.58 8.33 9.32
N PRO A 5 4.54 8.43 10.27
CA PRO A 5 5.93 8.65 9.93
C PRO A 5 6.49 7.48 9.12
N LEU A 6 7.62 7.73 8.46
CA LEU A 6 8.37 6.67 7.81
C LEU A 6 8.88 5.68 8.87
N ALA A 7 8.58 4.40 8.67
CA ALA A 7 9.17 3.35 9.49
C ALA A 7 10.68 3.23 9.19
N PRO A 8 11.53 3.06 10.21
CA PRO A 8 12.97 2.92 10.01
C PRO A 8 13.31 1.67 9.19
N GLU A 9 12.58 0.59 9.43
CA GLU A 9 12.74 -0.68 8.70
C GLU A 9 11.37 -1.25 8.32
N PRO A 10 11.27 -1.92 7.15
CA PRO A 10 10.07 -2.64 6.78
C PRO A 10 9.86 -3.86 7.67
N PHE A 11 8.61 -4.22 7.89
CA PHE A 11 8.24 -5.46 8.56
C PHE A 11 8.50 -6.63 7.61
N MET A 12 9.32 -7.59 8.03
CA MET A 12 9.59 -8.81 7.29
C MET A 12 8.44 -9.81 7.48
N ALA A 13 7.90 -10.32 6.38
CA ALA A 13 6.86 -11.34 6.43
C ALA A 13 7.42 -12.66 7.00
N PRO A 14 6.62 -13.42 7.76
CA PRO A 14 7.03 -14.77 8.20
C PRO A 14 7.24 -15.67 6.99
N THR A 15 8.19 -16.62 7.12
CA THR A 15 8.56 -17.52 6.02
C THR A 15 7.98 -18.93 6.16
N ASP A 16 7.45 -19.26 7.32
CA ASP A 16 6.96 -20.58 7.73
C ASP A 16 5.43 -20.66 7.83
N ARG A 17 4.74 -19.55 7.73
CA ARG A 17 3.30 -19.46 7.80
C ARG A 17 2.76 -18.23 7.05
N ASP A 18 1.46 -18.14 6.94
CA ASP A 18 0.79 -16.93 6.45
C ASP A 18 0.91 -15.78 7.45
N MET A 19 0.89 -14.53 6.93
CA MET A 19 0.81 -13.34 7.77
C MET A 19 -0.54 -13.26 8.48
N LEU A 20 -0.51 -13.03 9.78
CA LEU A 20 -1.70 -12.69 10.56
C LEU A 20 -2.31 -11.37 10.08
N PRO A 21 -3.62 -11.13 10.28
CA PRO A 21 -4.25 -9.86 9.91
C PRO A 21 -3.52 -8.61 10.42
N SER A 22 -3.08 -8.61 11.67
CA SER A 22 -2.28 -7.52 12.26
C SER A 22 -0.93 -7.34 11.56
N GLU A 23 -0.28 -8.43 11.18
CA GLU A 23 1.00 -8.44 10.46
C GLU A 23 0.84 -7.89 9.03
N ARG A 24 -0.29 -8.21 8.35
CA ARG A 24 -0.62 -7.65 7.03
C ARG A 24 -0.75 -6.13 7.10
N ARG A 25 -1.44 -5.61 8.12
CA ARG A 25 -1.53 -4.16 8.36
C ARG A 25 -0.16 -3.55 8.65
N LYS A 26 0.66 -4.21 9.47
CA LYS A 26 2.03 -3.76 9.76
C LYS A 26 2.90 -3.76 8.52
N PHE A 27 2.82 -4.80 7.68
CA PHE A 27 3.54 -4.89 6.41
C PHE A 27 3.24 -3.66 5.53
N VAL A 28 1.95 -3.33 5.33
CA VAL A 28 1.56 -2.15 4.55
C VAL A 28 2.05 -0.84 5.17
N ARG A 29 1.97 -0.70 6.50
CA ARG A 29 2.35 0.55 7.18
C ARG A 29 3.85 0.84 7.15
N THR A 30 4.68 -0.18 7.00
CA THR A 30 6.14 -0.07 7.06
C THR A 30 6.83 -0.03 5.71
N HIS A 31 6.18 -0.50 4.63
CA HIS A 31 6.69 -0.40 3.28
C HIS A 31 6.43 0.98 2.67
N ARG A 32 7.10 1.29 1.56
CA ARG A 32 7.13 2.65 0.97
C ARG A 32 6.46 2.73 -0.39
N THR A 33 6.53 1.66 -1.17
CA THR A 33 6.10 1.60 -2.56
C THR A 33 5.13 0.45 -2.78
N CYS A 34 4.32 0.59 -3.81
CA CYS A 34 3.47 -0.50 -4.29
C CYS A 34 3.28 -0.38 -5.81
N VAL A 35 2.85 -1.48 -6.41
CA VAL A 35 2.24 -1.46 -7.74
C VAL A 35 0.79 -1.05 -7.58
N PHE A 36 0.44 0.10 -8.15
CA PHE A 36 -0.93 0.63 -8.18
C PHE A 36 -1.64 0.13 -9.43
N GLY A 37 -2.68 -0.66 -9.25
CA GLY A 37 -3.46 -1.30 -10.31
C GLY A 37 -4.87 -0.73 -10.44
N THR A 38 -5.29 -0.45 -11.67
CA THR A 38 -6.67 -0.06 -12.01
C THR A 38 -7.15 -0.79 -13.26
N ALA A 39 -8.45 -1.11 -13.33
CA ALA A 39 -9.03 -1.65 -14.52
C ALA A 39 -9.16 -0.59 -15.63
N ARG A 40 -8.82 -0.95 -16.86
CA ARG A 40 -9.06 -0.17 -18.06
C ARG A 40 -10.40 -0.56 -18.67
N ARG A 41 -10.92 0.27 -19.60
CA ARG A 41 -12.24 0.00 -20.21
C ARG A 41 -12.21 -1.18 -21.19
N ALA A 42 -11.17 -1.31 -21.97
CA ALA A 42 -11.09 -2.25 -23.08
C ALA A 42 -9.83 -3.12 -23.10
N ASP A 43 -8.80 -2.73 -22.35
CA ASP A 43 -7.51 -3.45 -22.34
C ASP A 43 -7.26 -4.08 -20.98
N GLY A 44 -6.13 -4.76 -20.84
CA GLY A 44 -5.65 -5.25 -19.54
C GLY A 44 -5.47 -4.13 -18.51
N PRO A 45 -5.26 -4.45 -17.23
CA PRO A 45 -5.14 -3.45 -16.16
C PRO A 45 -3.98 -2.49 -16.39
N ALA A 46 -4.18 -1.22 -16.04
CA ALA A 46 -3.09 -0.27 -15.95
C ALA A 46 -2.37 -0.44 -14.61
N MET A 47 -1.05 -0.54 -14.66
CA MET A 47 -0.21 -0.69 -13.47
C MET A 47 0.89 0.36 -13.46
N SER A 48 1.28 0.82 -12.29
CA SER A 48 2.43 1.73 -12.11
C SER A 48 3.00 1.62 -10.69
N ILE A 49 4.30 1.74 -10.56
CA ILE A 49 4.93 1.84 -9.24
C ILE A 49 4.69 3.25 -8.70
N VAL A 50 4.27 3.34 -7.43
CA VAL A 50 4.02 4.60 -6.73
C VAL A 50 4.54 4.51 -5.29
N TYR A 51 4.94 5.65 -4.73
CA TYR A 51 5.03 5.81 -3.28
C TYR A 51 3.64 6.01 -2.72
N TYR A 52 3.39 5.49 -1.53
CA TYR A 52 2.17 5.73 -0.78
C TYR A 52 2.47 6.12 0.66
N VAL A 53 1.50 6.73 1.30
CA VAL A 53 1.60 7.26 2.66
C VAL A 53 0.46 6.69 3.48
N PRO A 54 0.71 5.80 4.47
CA PRO A 54 -0.33 5.32 5.36
C PRO A 54 -0.71 6.38 6.39
N THR A 55 -1.97 6.33 6.83
CA THR A 55 -2.51 7.20 7.88
C THR A 55 -2.84 6.40 9.16
N ASP A 56 -3.10 7.11 10.25
CA ASP A 56 -3.57 6.54 11.52
C ASP A 56 -4.95 5.87 11.42
N GLY A 57 -5.75 6.24 10.41
CA GLY A 57 -7.04 5.62 10.06
C GLY A 57 -6.94 4.55 8.98
N ASP A 58 -5.76 4.00 8.72
CA ASP A 58 -5.48 2.95 7.73
C ASP A 58 -5.75 3.32 6.26
N GLU A 59 -5.98 4.59 5.95
CA GLU A 59 -6.01 5.01 4.55
C GLU A 59 -4.58 5.05 3.97
N LEU A 60 -4.47 4.68 2.70
CA LEU A 60 -3.24 4.75 1.93
C LEU A 60 -3.37 5.88 0.92
N LEU A 61 -2.54 6.90 1.06
CA LEU A 61 -2.60 8.12 0.26
C LEU A 61 -1.55 8.08 -0.84
N VAL A 62 -1.97 8.36 -2.08
CA VAL A 62 -1.09 8.39 -3.26
C VAL A 62 -1.23 9.73 -3.96
N SER A 63 -0.13 10.47 -4.14
CA SER A 63 -0.14 11.71 -4.93
C SER A 63 -0.04 11.42 -6.42
N THR A 64 -0.85 12.11 -7.22
CA THR A 64 -0.80 12.06 -8.69
C THR A 64 -1.30 13.40 -9.27
N MET A 65 -1.07 13.64 -10.56
CA MET A 65 -1.69 14.76 -11.26
C MET A 65 -3.14 14.46 -11.60
N ARG A 66 -4.01 15.45 -11.52
CA ARG A 66 -5.46 15.34 -11.75
C ARG A 66 -5.80 14.74 -13.11
N ASP A 67 -5.03 15.08 -14.13
CA ASP A 67 -5.25 14.61 -15.50
C ASP A 67 -4.69 13.24 -15.84
N ARG A 68 -3.96 12.61 -14.93
CA ARG A 68 -3.38 11.28 -15.15
C ARG A 68 -4.44 10.18 -15.13
N GLY A 69 -4.14 9.11 -15.84
CA GLY A 69 -5.04 7.94 -15.98
C GLY A 69 -5.47 7.34 -14.64
N LYS A 70 -4.61 7.41 -13.61
CA LYS A 70 -4.94 6.94 -12.25
C LYS A 70 -6.10 7.71 -11.62
N ALA A 71 -6.04 9.05 -11.61
CA ALA A 71 -7.11 9.88 -11.06
C ALA A 71 -8.43 9.66 -11.83
N LYS A 72 -8.37 9.68 -13.16
CA LYS A 72 -9.53 9.40 -14.03
C LYS A 72 -10.12 8.00 -13.83
N ALA A 73 -9.27 7.00 -13.54
CA ALA A 73 -9.74 5.66 -13.25
C ALA A 73 -10.42 5.55 -11.89
N VAL A 74 -9.85 6.21 -10.87
CA VAL A 74 -10.45 6.27 -9.52
C VAL A 74 -11.82 6.94 -9.57
N ASP A 75 -11.97 8.09 -10.24
CA ASP A 75 -13.28 8.75 -10.40
C ASP A 75 -14.32 7.84 -11.03
N ARG A 76 -13.92 7.03 -12.01
CA ARG A 76 -14.81 6.16 -12.74
C ARG A 76 -15.19 4.89 -11.98
N LEU A 77 -14.23 4.30 -11.27
CA LEU A 77 -14.35 2.93 -10.73
C LEU A 77 -14.58 2.90 -9.23
N GLY A 78 -14.05 3.88 -8.50
CA GLY A 78 -14.07 3.87 -7.04
C GLY A 78 -13.30 2.70 -6.40
N LYS A 79 -12.54 1.94 -7.19
CA LYS A 79 -11.85 0.71 -6.75
C LYS A 79 -10.44 0.65 -7.34
N VAL A 80 -9.48 0.24 -6.50
CA VAL A 80 -8.09 0.00 -6.91
C VAL A 80 -7.52 -1.22 -6.20
N SER A 81 -6.44 -1.77 -6.75
CA SER A 81 -5.63 -2.79 -6.08
C SER A 81 -4.21 -2.28 -5.93
N LEU A 82 -3.66 -2.44 -4.75
CA LEU A 82 -2.26 -2.13 -4.46
C LEU A 82 -1.52 -3.43 -4.19
N CYS A 83 -0.39 -3.66 -4.85
CA CYS A 83 0.48 -4.77 -4.52
C CYS A 83 1.74 -4.21 -3.86
N VAL A 84 1.84 -4.39 -2.55
CA VAL A 84 3.01 -4.01 -1.75
C VAL A 84 4.01 -5.15 -1.83
N LEU A 85 5.25 -4.83 -2.17
CA LEU A 85 6.31 -5.82 -2.41
C LEU A 85 7.42 -5.62 -1.40
N ASP A 86 7.93 -6.72 -0.88
CA ASP A 86 9.23 -6.79 -0.24
C ASP A 86 10.19 -7.51 -1.20
N GLU A 87 11.18 -6.77 -1.71
CA GLU A 87 12.19 -7.31 -2.62
C GLU A 87 13.31 -8.04 -1.88
N GLY A 88 13.31 -8.02 -0.54
CA GLY A 88 14.18 -8.81 0.30
C GLY A 88 13.95 -10.30 0.09
N TRP A 89 15.01 -11.10 0.26
CA TRP A 89 14.88 -12.56 0.20
C TRP A 89 14.41 -13.11 1.57
N PRO A 90 13.41 -13.96 1.61
CA PRO A 90 12.56 -14.47 0.51
C PRO A 90 11.52 -13.43 0.06
N PHE A 91 11.28 -13.34 -1.25
CA PHE A 91 10.25 -12.46 -1.79
C PHE A 91 8.91 -12.64 -1.12
N SER A 92 8.33 -11.55 -0.67
CA SER A 92 6.98 -11.52 -0.15
C SER A 92 6.19 -10.36 -0.74
N TYR A 93 4.88 -10.51 -0.79
CA TYR A 93 3.99 -9.44 -1.24
C TYR A 93 2.65 -9.51 -0.53
N LEU A 94 1.99 -8.38 -0.49
CA LEU A 94 0.64 -8.27 -0.01
C LEU A 94 -0.19 -7.49 -1.03
N GLN A 95 -1.24 -8.11 -1.53
CA GLN A 95 -2.25 -7.42 -2.33
C GLN A 95 -3.30 -6.81 -1.41
N VAL A 96 -3.58 -5.53 -1.60
CA VAL A 96 -4.55 -4.75 -0.83
C VAL A 96 -5.64 -4.25 -1.78
N TYR A 97 -6.87 -4.62 -1.52
CA TYR A 97 -8.03 -4.15 -2.26
C TYR A 97 -8.63 -2.95 -1.55
N CYS A 98 -8.84 -1.85 -2.28
CA CYS A 98 -9.28 -0.59 -1.71
C CYS A 98 -10.49 -0.01 -2.43
N ASP A 99 -11.38 0.58 -1.64
CA ASP A 99 -12.23 1.68 -2.11
C ASP A 99 -11.36 2.90 -2.32
N ALA A 100 -11.57 3.66 -3.39
CA ALA A 100 -10.73 4.80 -3.70
C ALA A 100 -11.54 6.01 -4.13
N SER A 101 -11.07 7.19 -3.72
CA SER A 101 -11.63 8.50 -4.11
C SER A 101 -10.51 9.50 -4.39
N VAL A 102 -10.84 10.52 -5.18
CA VAL A 102 -9.94 11.66 -5.42
C VAL A 102 -10.23 12.73 -4.38
N ASP A 103 -9.18 13.27 -3.77
CA ASP A 103 -9.23 14.39 -2.84
C ASP A 103 -8.37 15.53 -3.40
N GLU A 104 -8.94 16.73 -3.51
CA GLU A 104 -8.31 17.90 -4.10
C GLU A 104 -7.95 18.96 -3.05
N ASP A 105 -8.07 18.63 -1.75
CA ASP A 105 -7.66 19.52 -0.66
C ASP A 105 -6.18 19.89 -0.80
N PRO A 106 -5.84 21.17 -1.03
CA PRO A 106 -4.47 21.60 -1.29
C PRO A 106 -3.55 21.37 -0.09
N ASP A 107 -4.03 21.46 1.13
CA ASP A 107 -3.23 21.22 2.34
C ASP A 107 -2.89 19.74 2.44
N LEU A 108 -3.86 18.86 2.21
CA LEU A 108 -3.62 17.41 2.17
C LEU A 108 -2.65 17.03 1.05
N VAL A 109 -2.79 17.64 -0.14
CA VAL A 109 -1.89 17.40 -1.27
C VAL A 109 -0.45 17.73 -0.88
N VAL A 110 -0.22 18.88 -0.25
CA VAL A 110 1.11 19.31 0.19
C VAL A 110 1.66 18.36 1.26
N ASP A 111 0.85 18.01 2.26
CA ASP A 111 1.25 17.07 3.32
C ASP A 111 1.68 15.71 2.76
N VAL A 112 0.91 15.18 1.82
CA VAL A 112 1.23 13.90 1.17
C VAL A 112 2.49 14.01 0.32
N MET A 113 2.68 15.10 -0.43
CA MET A 113 3.89 15.30 -1.23
C MET A 113 5.14 15.45 -0.36
N MET A 114 5.07 16.19 0.75
CA MET A 114 6.15 16.28 1.74
C MET A 114 6.50 14.88 2.30
N ALA A 115 5.50 14.12 2.68
CA ALA A 115 5.70 12.77 3.20
C ALA A 115 6.25 11.79 2.14
N VAL A 116 5.83 11.89 0.89
CA VAL A 116 6.37 11.11 -0.24
C VAL A 116 7.83 11.46 -0.47
N ALA A 117 8.18 12.74 -0.50
CA ALA A 117 9.57 13.18 -0.66
C ALA A 117 10.47 12.63 0.46
N GLY A 118 9.98 12.64 1.71
CA GLY A 118 10.68 12.02 2.83
C GLY A 118 10.86 10.51 2.67
N ARG A 119 9.88 9.80 2.09
CA ARG A 119 10.01 8.37 1.79
C ARG A 119 11.01 8.07 0.68
N MET A 120 11.13 8.97 -0.28
CA MET A 120 12.11 8.86 -1.38
C MET A 120 13.54 9.07 -0.88
N SER A 121 13.76 10.07 -0.03
CA SER A 121 15.09 10.39 0.51
C SER A 121 15.51 9.51 1.70
N GLY A 122 14.56 8.89 2.39
CA GLY A 122 14.78 8.16 3.64
C GLY A 122 14.72 9.04 4.90
N GLU A 123 14.55 10.35 4.75
CA GLU A 123 14.48 11.31 5.85
C GLU A 123 13.31 12.30 5.65
N PRO A 124 12.64 12.75 6.72
CA PRO A 124 11.59 13.75 6.60
C PRO A 124 12.07 15.00 5.88
N LEU A 125 11.28 15.51 4.95
CA LEU A 125 11.59 16.77 4.28
C LEU A 125 11.46 17.93 5.28
N ALA A 126 12.40 18.85 5.25
CA ALA A 126 12.39 20.01 6.14
C ALA A 126 11.18 20.91 5.89
N GLU A 127 10.57 21.46 6.95
CA GLU A 127 9.33 22.24 6.86
C GLU A 127 9.47 23.51 6.01
N ASN A 128 10.67 24.08 5.90
CA ASN A 128 10.95 25.21 5.03
C ASN A 128 10.81 24.91 3.52
N ALA A 129 10.73 23.64 3.12
CA ALA A 129 10.44 23.25 1.75
C ALA A 129 8.94 23.31 1.39
N ARG A 130 8.04 23.42 2.39
CA ARG A 130 6.58 23.41 2.18
C ARG A 130 6.09 24.45 1.16
N PRO A 131 6.54 25.71 1.17
CA PRO A 131 6.09 26.69 0.15
C PRO A 131 6.48 26.30 -1.28
N PHE A 132 7.66 25.69 -1.47
CA PHE A 132 8.11 25.19 -2.77
C PHE A 132 7.25 24.00 -3.21
N VAL A 133 6.98 23.05 -2.32
CA VAL A 133 6.12 21.89 -2.60
C VAL A 133 4.70 22.34 -2.93
N ALA A 134 4.15 23.36 -2.24
CA ALA A 134 2.84 23.91 -2.52
C ALA A 134 2.76 24.55 -3.91
N ALA A 135 3.78 25.33 -4.30
CA ALA A 135 3.85 25.91 -5.63
C ALA A 135 3.90 24.84 -6.73
N MET A 136 4.74 23.80 -6.55
CA MET A 136 4.83 22.68 -7.48
C MET A 136 3.53 21.88 -7.55
N ALA A 137 2.87 21.65 -6.41
CA ALA A 137 1.58 20.96 -6.35
C ALA A 137 0.50 21.69 -7.16
N ALA A 138 0.44 23.01 -7.03
CA ALA A 138 -0.49 23.84 -7.76
C ALA A 138 -0.20 23.87 -9.27
N GLU A 139 1.06 24.05 -9.66
CA GLU A 139 1.51 24.04 -11.07
C GLU A 139 1.19 22.74 -11.78
N GLU A 140 1.42 21.61 -11.10
CA GLU A 140 1.20 20.26 -11.65
C GLU A 140 -0.25 19.78 -11.49
N HIS A 141 -1.15 20.58 -10.92
CA HIS A 141 -2.53 20.18 -10.60
C HIS A 141 -2.57 18.84 -9.84
N ARG A 142 -1.81 18.75 -8.75
CA ARG A 142 -1.72 17.55 -7.92
C ARG A 142 -2.99 17.30 -7.13
N VAL A 143 -3.30 16.05 -6.97
CA VAL A 143 -4.41 15.54 -6.15
C VAL A 143 -3.94 14.34 -5.35
N VAL A 144 -4.69 13.96 -4.33
CA VAL A 144 -4.48 12.76 -3.53
C VAL A 144 -5.52 11.71 -3.90
N LEU A 145 -5.07 10.50 -4.15
CA LEU A 145 -5.94 9.32 -4.21
C LEU A 145 -6.00 8.73 -2.80
N ARG A 146 -7.17 8.77 -2.19
CA ARG A 146 -7.44 8.14 -0.89
C ARG A 146 -7.87 6.71 -1.14
N CYS A 147 -7.06 5.76 -0.71
CA CYS A 147 -7.32 4.33 -0.86
C CYS A 147 -7.65 3.76 0.52
N ARG A 148 -8.89 3.31 0.72
CA ARG A 148 -9.38 2.68 1.96
C ARG A 148 -9.36 1.17 1.79
N PRO A 149 -8.45 0.46 2.45
CA PRO A 149 -8.41 -0.99 2.39
C PRO A 149 -9.70 -1.63 2.90
N TYR A 150 -10.20 -2.64 2.19
CA TYR A 150 -11.32 -3.46 2.67
C TYR A 150 -10.97 -4.95 2.73
N ALA A 151 -9.96 -5.40 1.97
CA ALA A 151 -9.48 -6.77 2.02
C ALA A 151 -8.02 -6.86 1.59
N THR A 152 -7.37 -7.95 2.01
CA THR A 152 -5.99 -8.27 1.62
C THR A 152 -5.89 -9.70 1.13
N PHE A 153 -4.90 -9.94 0.25
CA PHE A 153 -4.51 -11.27 -0.18
C PHE A 153 -2.99 -11.40 -0.06
N ALA A 154 -2.52 -12.45 0.59
CA ALA A 154 -1.12 -12.80 0.71
C ALA A 154 -0.90 -14.25 0.30
N GLN A 155 0.30 -14.56 -0.14
CA GLN A 155 0.75 -15.91 -0.37
C GLN A 155 2.13 -16.10 0.28
N PRO A 156 2.30 -17.09 1.15
CA PRO A 156 3.60 -17.36 1.73
C PRO A 156 4.61 -17.84 0.69
N PRO A 157 5.91 -17.61 0.89
CA PRO A 157 6.96 -17.94 -0.07
C PRO A 157 7.22 -19.45 -0.14
N ARG A 158 6.46 -20.15 -0.96
CA ARG A 158 6.49 -21.62 -1.10
C ARG A 158 7.84 -22.20 -1.52
N HIS A 159 8.65 -21.44 -2.24
CA HIS A 159 9.94 -21.89 -2.78
C HIS A 159 11.05 -22.06 -1.70
N LEU A 160 10.77 -21.70 -0.46
CA LEU A 160 11.71 -21.88 0.66
C LEU A 160 11.56 -23.22 1.37
N HIS A 161 10.49 -23.96 1.07
CA HIS A 161 10.24 -25.22 1.75
C HIS A 161 11.07 -26.34 1.12
N ARG A 162 11.65 -27.16 1.98
CA ARG A 162 12.36 -28.39 1.58
C ARG A 162 11.34 -29.46 1.17
N ASN A 163 11.75 -30.39 0.33
CA ASN A 163 10.91 -31.50 -0.14
C ASN A 163 10.28 -32.35 0.97
N ASP A 164 10.90 -32.37 2.15
CA ASP A 164 10.40 -33.07 3.35
C ASP A 164 9.21 -32.37 4.03
N GLN A 165 8.88 -31.13 3.58
CA GLN A 165 7.75 -30.33 4.07
C GLN A 165 6.62 -30.20 3.03
N GLU A 166 6.60 -31.07 2.04
CA GLU A 166 5.66 -30.97 0.92
C GLU A 166 4.19 -31.06 1.38
N GLU A 167 3.89 -31.83 2.43
CA GLU A 167 2.55 -31.90 3.04
C GLU A 167 2.13 -30.56 3.66
N ALA A 168 3.05 -29.80 4.26
CA ALA A 168 2.75 -28.47 4.82
C ALA A 168 2.40 -27.47 3.73
N ILE A 169 3.00 -27.57 2.54
CA ILE A 169 2.75 -26.66 1.40
C ILE A 169 1.34 -26.85 0.83
N THR A 170 0.84 -28.08 0.80
CA THR A 170 -0.49 -28.38 0.23
C THR A 170 -1.64 -27.81 1.05
N HIS A 171 -1.42 -27.53 2.33
CA HIS A 171 -2.41 -26.96 3.24
C HIS A 171 -2.37 -25.40 3.29
N TRP A 172 -1.39 -24.77 2.65
CA TRP A 172 -1.30 -23.31 2.61
C TRP A 172 -2.25 -22.73 1.57
N VAL A 173 -3.47 -22.50 1.99
CA VAL A 173 -4.47 -21.87 1.16
C VAL A 173 -4.29 -20.36 1.28
N SER A 174 -3.82 -19.74 0.19
CA SER A 174 -3.83 -18.28 0.08
C SER A 174 -5.28 -17.79 0.19
N ALA A 175 -5.58 -17.02 1.21
CA ALA A 175 -6.91 -16.53 1.46
C ALA A 175 -6.98 -15.01 1.38
N SER A 176 -8.06 -14.50 0.79
CA SER A 176 -8.44 -13.11 0.96
C SER A 176 -9.05 -12.93 2.34
N LEU A 177 -8.51 -11.98 3.11
CA LEU A 177 -9.02 -11.65 4.43
C LEU A 177 -9.56 -10.20 4.45
N PRO A 178 -10.64 -9.92 5.20
CA PRO A 178 -11.04 -8.54 5.48
C PRO A 178 -9.89 -7.75 6.09
N TRP A 179 -9.83 -6.44 5.80
CA TRP A 179 -8.76 -5.57 6.34
C TRP A 179 -8.77 -5.50 7.87
N ASP A 180 -9.96 -5.47 8.45
CA ASP A 180 -10.23 -5.36 9.88
C ASP A 180 -10.35 -6.71 10.59
N ALA A 181 -10.04 -7.81 9.90
CA ALA A 181 -10.07 -9.13 10.51
C ALA A 181 -9.23 -9.14 11.80
N PRO A 182 -9.73 -9.74 12.89
CA PRO A 182 -8.93 -9.98 14.09
C PRO A 182 -7.90 -11.08 13.83
N ASP A 183 -6.80 -11.07 14.57
CA ASP A 183 -5.92 -12.22 14.62
C ASP A 183 -6.71 -13.40 15.23
N ALA A 184 -6.57 -14.58 14.64
CA ALA A 184 -7.19 -15.76 15.24
C ALA A 184 -6.63 -15.91 16.67
N THR A 185 -7.49 -15.90 17.66
CA THR A 185 -7.12 -16.29 19.01
C THR A 185 -6.67 -17.75 18.91
N GLU A 186 -5.49 -18.08 19.41
CA GLU A 186 -5.09 -19.47 19.57
C GLU A 186 -6.22 -20.15 20.34
N VAL A 187 -6.98 -20.96 19.63
CA VAL A 187 -7.98 -21.83 20.27
C VAL A 187 -7.13 -22.84 21.03
N SER A 188 -7.00 -22.63 22.33
CA SER A 188 -6.37 -23.58 23.23
C SER A 188 -6.97 -24.95 23.01
N ALA A 189 -6.15 -25.84 22.50
CA ALA A 189 -6.49 -27.26 22.41
C ALA A 189 -6.50 -27.89 23.79
#